data_87198e3cef27ee580da096b5d4793090
#
_entry.id   87198e3cef27ee580da096b5d4793090
#
_cell.length_a   1.000
_cell.length_b   1.000
_cell.length_c   1.000
_cell.angle_alpha   90.00
_cell.angle_beta   90.00
_cell.angle_gamma   90.00
#
_symmetry.space_group_name_H-M   'P 1'
#
loop_
_entity.id
_entity.type
_entity.pdbx_description
1 polymer ?
#
loop_
_entity_poly.entity_id
_entity_poly.type
_entity_poly.pdbx_seq_one_letter_code
_entity_poly.pdbx_strand_id
1 'polypeptide(L)'
;KENEERLKFQAKEEAFKEFKEQESKNLEFEREKMRLEFQKSTQEQDLKYKELETNFKSVAQKLEDAQRRIEQGSQQLQGEAAELLIEEYIQNEYIGDEVKEVPKGVNGADCLHIVKDSFGNICGSILYESKRTKEFNKEWIDKLKLDSIAAKSDIAVLITKTMPKDKEKTHFKEGILICTFAEFKGVLAVLRESIINSYKLKNALQNKDEKNHILYEYLNSKEFNTQITFILKTYQNMKEELEAEK
;
A
#
# COMPACT_ATOMS: atom_id res chain seq x y z
N LYS A 1 26.30 -40.21 -55.09
CA LYS A 1 25.11 -40.23 -54.22
C LYS A 1 25.52 -40.22 -52.74
N GLU A 2 26.37 -41.13 -52.26
CA GLU A 2 26.80 -41.15 -50.83
C GLU A 2 27.53 -39.89 -50.35
N ASN A 3 28.38 -39.28 -51.21
CA ASN A 3 29.08 -38.05 -50.89
C ASN A 3 28.16 -36.82 -50.81
N GLU A 4 27.10 -36.79 -51.58
CA GLU A 4 26.11 -35.70 -51.51
C GLU A 4 25.23 -35.79 -50.27
N GLU A 5 24.86 -36.97 -49.83
CA GLU A 5 24.10 -37.18 -48.58
C GLU A 5 24.94 -36.82 -47.34
N ARG A 6 26.21 -37.15 -47.38
CA ARG A 6 27.14 -36.81 -46.29
C ARG A 6 27.39 -35.30 -46.17
N LEU A 7 27.51 -34.60 -47.30
CA LEU A 7 27.60 -33.13 -47.30
C LEU A 7 26.33 -32.46 -46.84
N LYS A 8 25.17 -32.97 -47.20
CA LYS A 8 23.87 -32.47 -46.71
C LYS A 8 23.67 -32.74 -45.22
N PHE A 9 24.19 -33.83 -44.70
CA PHE A 9 24.14 -34.13 -43.28
C PHE A 9 25.05 -33.20 -42.48
N GLN A 10 26.29 -32.96 -42.92
CA GLN A 10 27.23 -32.02 -42.29
C GLN A 10 26.68 -30.58 -42.28
N ALA A 11 26.13 -30.12 -43.41
CA ALA A 11 25.50 -28.79 -43.45
C ALA A 11 24.29 -28.63 -42.53
N LYS A 12 23.51 -29.70 -42.31
CA LYS A 12 22.43 -29.69 -41.31
C LYS A 12 22.95 -29.68 -39.88
N GLU A 13 24.03 -30.36 -39.60
CA GLU A 13 24.66 -30.39 -38.28
C GLU A 13 25.27 -29.03 -37.91
N GLU A 14 25.94 -28.39 -38.87
CA GLU A 14 26.46 -27.02 -38.70
C GLU A 14 25.34 -26.00 -38.49
N ALA A 15 24.33 -26.03 -39.31
CA ALA A 15 23.16 -25.13 -39.16
C ALA A 15 22.44 -25.34 -37.83
N PHE A 16 22.37 -26.57 -37.31
CA PHE A 16 21.80 -26.87 -36.00
C PHE A 16 22.67 -26.38 -34.85
N LYS A 17 24.00 -26.44 -34.98
CA LYS A 17 24.93 -25.85 -34.05
C LYS A 17 24.84 -24.33 -33.99
N GLU A 18 24.83 -23.69 -35.15
CA GLU A 18 24.65 -22.23 -35.25
C GLU A 18 23.31 -21.77 -34.63
N PHE A 19 22.24 -22.51 -34.93
CA PHE A 19 20.93 -22.21 -34.34
C PHE A 19 20.94 -22.32 -32.80
N LYS A 20 21.56 -23.39 -32.24
CA LYS A 20 21.70 -23.54 -30.81
C LYS A 20 22.55 -22.46 -30.14
N GLU A 21 23.63 -22.05 -30.80
CA GLU A 21 24.47 -20.94 -30.28
C GLU A 21 23.71 -19.61 -30.31
N GLN A 22 22.92 -19.38 -31.32
CA GLN A 22 22.12 -18.17 -31.46
C GLN A 22 20.98 -18.13 -30.43
N GLU A 23 20.32 -19.25 -30.22
CA GLU A 23 19.30 -19.43 -29.18
C GLU A 23 19.89 -19.20 -27.76
N SER A 24 21.06 -19.75 -27.50
CA SER A 24 21.78 -19.55 -26.22
C SER A 24 22.13 -18.08 -25.99
N LYS A 25 22.66 -17.39 -27.00
CA LYS A 25 22.98 -15.95 -26.91
C LYS A 25 21.75 -15.08 -26.71
N ASN A 26 20.65 -15.40 -27.38
CA ASN A 26 19.39 -14.71 -27.19
C ASN A 26 18.86 -14.91 -25.75
N LEU A 27 18.94 -16.12 -25.23
CA LEU A 27 18.50 -16.45 -23.87
C LEU A 27 19.37 -15.75 -22.80
N GLU A 28 20.69 -15.65 -23.02
CA GLU A 28 21.58 -14.88 -22.15
C GLU A 28 21.25 -13.39 -22.19
N PHE A 29 20.99 -12.84 -23.34
CA PHE A 29 20.61 -11.43 -23.49
C PHE A 29 19.28 -11.11 -22.81
N GLU A 30 18.27 -11.99 -22.94
CA GLU A 30 17.00 -11.83 -22.23
C GLU A 30 17.16 -11.94 -20.70
N ARG A 31 17.99 -12.86 -20.24
CA ARG A 31 18.30 -12.98 -18.79
C ARG A 31 19.01 -11.73 -18.25
N GLU A 32 19.98 -11.20 -19.00
CA GLU A 32 20.70 -9.98 -18.60
C GLU A 32 19.75 -8.76 -18.57
N LYS A 33 18.88 -8.64 -19.55
CA LYS A 33 17.85 -7.58 -19.59
C LYS A 33 16.90 -7.67 -18.41
N MET A 34 16.41 -8.86 -18.11
CA MET A 34 15.51 -9.11 -16.98
C MET A 34 16.18 -8.84 -15.64
N ARG A 35 17.49 -9.17 -15.51
CA ARG A 35 18.29 -8.87 -14.32
C ARG A 35 18.49 -7.37 -14.11
N LEU A 36 18.73 -6.63 -15.18
CA LEU A 36 18.88 -5.17 -15.14
C LEU A 36 17.55 -4.47 -14.79
N GLU A 37 16.44 -4.95 -15.34
CA GLU A 37 15.11 -4.43 -15.01
C GLU A 37 14.76 -4.71 -13.54
N PHE A 38 15.08 -5.90 -13.04
CA PHE A 38 14.88 -6.25 -11.64
C PHE A 38 15.74 -5.40 -10.70
N GLN A 39 17.03 -5.17 -11.06
CA GLN A 39 17.92 -4.28 -10.28
C GLN A 39 17.40 -2.84 -10.25
N LYS A 40 16.95 -2.31 -11.37
CA LYS A 40 16.35 -0.96 -11.41
C LYS A 40 15.10 -0.87 -10.55
N SER A 41 14.21 -1.85 -10.65
CA SER A 41 13.00 -1.91 -9.82
C SER A 41 13.32 -1.96 -8.33
N THR A 42 14.33 -2.74 -7.94
CA THR A 42 14.77 -2.83 -6.54
C THR A 42 15.38 -1.51 -6.05
N GLN A 43 16.22 -0.86 -6.87
CA GLN A 43 16.79 0.45 -6.53
C GLN A 43 15.72 1.55 -6.41
N GLU A 44 14.72 1.54 -7.29
CA GLU A 44 13.60 2.48 -7.20
C GLU A 44 12.76 2.24 -5.94
N GLN A 45 12.57 0.98 -5.56
CA GLN A 45 11.91 0.64 -4.30
C GLN A 45 12.70 1.11 -3.08
N ASP A 46 14.01 0.87 -3.05
CA ASP A 46 14.88 1.31 -1.96
C ASP A 46 14.92 2.84 -1.81
N LEU A 47 14.92 3.57 -2.92
CA LEU A 47 14.83 5.04 -2.90
C LEU A 47 13.48 5.50 -2.33
N LYS A 48 12.38 4.90 -2.79
CA LYS A 48 11.04 5.20 -2.25
C LYS A 48 10.93 4.90 -0.76
N TYR A 49 11.56 3.80 -0.30
CA TYR A 49 11.60 3.49 1.14
C TYR A 49 12.36 4.54 1.94
N LYS A 50 13.51 5.02 1.43
CA LYS A 50 14.29 6.08 2.11
C LYS A 50 13.55 7.43 2.13
N GLU A 51 12.90 7.78 1.05
CA GLU A 51 12.05 8.97 1.00
C GLU A 51 10.87 8.86 1.99
N LEU A 52 10.22 7.70 2.02
CA LEU A 52 9.14 7.41 2.95
C LEU A 52 9.60 7.54 4.42
N GLU A 53 10.78 6.99 4.75
CA GLU A 53 11.36 7.08 6.10
C GLU A 53 11.66 8.54 6.49
N THR A 54 12.25 9.32 5.57
CA THR A 54 12.58 10.73 5.82
C THR A 54 11.32 11.56 6.02
N ASN A 55 10.32 11.34 5.18
CA ASN A 55 9.03 12.00 5.28
C ASN A 55 8.31 11.60 6.57
N PHE A 56 8.37 10.32 6.95
CA PHE A 56 7.81 9.83 8.20
C PHE A 56 8.37 10.57 9.42
N LYS A 57 9.70 10.74 9.52
CA LYS A 57 10.35 11.48 10.61
C LYS A 57 9.91 12.95 10.68
N SER A 58 9.91 13.63 9.54
CA SER A 58 9.48 15.04 9.46
C SER A 58 8.04 15.24 9.91
N VAL A 59 7.20 14.31 9.59
CA VAL A 59 5.78 14.36 9.83
C VAL A 59 5.43 13.96 11.27
N ALA A 60 6.13 12.99 11.86
CA ALA A 60 5.99 12.65 13.27
C ALA A 60 6.28 13.90 14.15
N GLN A 61 7.30 14.66 13.80
CA GLN A 61 7.66 15.88 14.51
C GLN A 61 6.59 16.98 14.39
N LYS A 62 6.03 17.19 13.19
CA LYS A 62 4.92 18.12 12.99
C LYS A 62 3.64 17.69 13.72
N LEU A 63 3.41 16.39 13.81
CA LEU A 63 2.27 15.86 14.57
C LEU A 63 2.43 16.07 16.06
N GLU A 64 3.62 15.88 16.61
CA GLU A 64 3.93 16.13 18.01
C GLU A 64 3.72 17.60 18.38
N ASP A 65 4.20 18.51 17.55
CA ASP A 65 4.00 19.95 17.72
C ASP A 65 2.51 20.35 17.61
N ALA A 66 1.77 19.74 16.69
CA ALA A 66 0.34 19.95 16.55
C ALA A 66 -0.43 19.37 17.76
N GLN A 67 -0.02 18.21 18.25
CA GLN A 67 -0.62 17.63 19.47
C GLN A 67 -0.44 18.52 20.69
N ARG A 68 0.77 19.09 20.90
CA ARG A 68 1.01 20.04 22.00
C ARG A 68 0.11 21.29 21.94
N ARG A 69 -0.16 21.80 20.73
CA ARG A 69 -1.08 22.94 20.53
C ARG A 69 -2.54 22.55 20.76
N ILE A 70 -2.91 21.32 20.45
CA ILE A 70 -4.29 20.79 20.59
C ILE A 70 -4.63 20.45 22.04
N GLU A 71 -3.64 20.01 22.86
CA GLU A 71 -3.87 19.73 24.29
C GLU A 71 -4.36 20.95 25.08
N GLN A 72 -4.17 22.17 24.55
CA GLN A 72 -4.62 23.42 25.18
C GLN A 72 -6.06 23.83 24.77
N GLY A 73 -6.72 23.12 23.87
CA GLY A 73 -8.06 23.47 23.37
C GLY A 73 -9.18 22.50 23.82
N SER A 74 -10.42 22.90 23.62
CA SER A 74 -11.58 22.07 23.94
C SER A 74 -11.62 20.77 23.09
N GLN A 75 -12.23 19.70 23.61
CA GLN A 75 -12.30 18.38 22.94
C GLN A 75 -12.92 18.46 21.53
N GLN A 76 -13.83 19.38 21.30
CA GLN A 76 -14.46 19.58 19.99
C GLN A 76 -13.49 20.18 18.96
N LEU A 77 -12.74 21.21 19.34
CA LEU A 77 -11.67 21.79 18.52
C LEU A 77 -10.57 20.76 18.21
N GLN A 78 -10.30 19.86 19.15
CA GLN A 78 -9.32 18.78 18.97
C GLN A 78 -9.79 17.75 17.92
N GLY A 79 -11.08 17.47 17.83
CA GLY A 79 -11.66 16.58 16.83
C GLY A 79 -11.55 17.18 15.42
N GLU A 80 -12.07 18.40 15.26
CA GLU A 80 -12.05 19.13 13.97
C GLU A 80 -10.61 19.36 13.46
N ALA A 81 -9.69 19.71 14.35
CA ALA A 81 -8.27 19.83 14.00
C ALA A 81 -7.64 18.51 13.57
N ALA A 82 -8.09 17.37 14.09
CA ALA A 82 -7.59 16.06 13.69
C ALA A 82 -8.10 15.65 12.29
N GLU A 83 -9.38 15.92 12.03
CA GLU A 83 -9.98 15.73 10.70
C GLU A 83 -9.20 16.54 9.66
N LEU A 84 -9.02 17.84 9.88
CA LEU A 84 -8.26 18.73 9.01
C LEU A 84 -6.80 18.28 8.81
N LEU A 85 -6.13 17.85 9.87
CA LEU A 85 -4.73 17.36 9.76
C LEU A 85 -4.62 16.09 8.92
N ILE A 86 -5.61 15.21 8.96
CA ILE A 86 -5.66 14.01 8.12
C ILE A 86 -5.85 14.41 6.66
N GLU A 87 -6.79 15.29 6.39
CA GLU A 87 -7.08 15.77 5.03
C GLU A 87 -5.91 16.54 4.44
N GLU A 88 -5.38 17.53 5.17
CA GLU A 88 -4.21 18.30 4.76
C GLU A 88 -2.99 17.40 4.50
N TYR A 89 -2.79 16.40 5.35
CA TYR A 89 -1.69 15.47 5.15
C TYR A 89 -1.86 14.69 3.85
N ILE A 90 -3.04 14.15 3.58
CA ILE A 90 -3.30 13.39 2.35
C ILE A 90 -3.12 14.30 1.13
N GLN A 91 -3.66 15.50 1.16
CA GLN A 91 -3.59 16.46 0.04
C GLN A 91 -2.15 16.90 -0.25
N ASN A 92 -1.36 17.13 0.79
CA ASN A 92 0.03 17.58 0.64
C ASN A 92 0.98 16.46 0.22
N GLU A 93 0.78 15.26 0.75
CA GLU A 93 1.67 14.11 0.47
C GLU A 93 1.36 13.43 -0.86
N TYR A 94 0.07 13.38 -1.22
CA TYR A 94 -0.41 12.68 -2.42
C TYR A 94 -1.16 13.62 -3.35
N ILE A 95 -0.44 14.57 -3.96
CA ILE A 95 -0.98 15.64 -4.81
C ILE A 95 -1.89 15.14 -5.96
N GLY A 96 -1.70 13.90 -6.41
CA GLY A 96 -2.52 13.27 -7.46
C GLY A 96 -3.85 12.69 -6.95
N ASP A 97 -3.98 12.46 -5.66
CA ASP A 97 -5.16 11.85 -5.06
C ASP A 97 -6.23 12.92 -4.77
N GLU A 98 -7.46 12.49 -4.50
CA GLU A 98 -8.59 13.38 -4.20
C GLU A 98 -9.15 13.06 -2.83
N VAL A 99 -9.35 14.07 -2.01
CA VAL A 99 -9.99 13.95 -0.69
C VAL A 99 -11.34 14.64 -0.74
N LYS A 100 -12.39 13.91 -0.37
CA LYS A 100 -13.76 14.41 -0.27
C LYS A 100 -14.19 14.39 1.18
N GLU A 101 -14.58 15.55 1.68
CA GLU A 101 -15.29 15.62 2.96
C GLU A 101 -16.61 14.85 2.85
N VAL A 102 -16.93 14.08 3.87
CA VAL A 102 -18.24 13.44 3.98
C VAL A 102 -19.18 14.38 4.74
N PRO A 103 -20.33 14.78 4.16
CA PRO A 103 -21.24 15.73 4.81
C PRO A 103 -21.65 15.26 6.19
N LYS A 104 -21.45 16.11 7.21
CA LYS A 104 -21.85 15.83 8.60
C LYS A 104 -23.36 15.58 8.66
N GLY A 105 -23.74 14.43 9.20
CA GLY A 105 -25.15 14.07 9.46
C GLY A 105 -25.78 13.08 8.48
N VAL A 106 -25.13 12.72 7.38
CA VAL A 106 -25.65 11.72 6.43
C VAL A 106 -24.91 10.38 6.59
N ASN A 107 -23.58 10.42 6.65
CA ASN A 107 -22.74 9.26 6.93
C ASN A 107 -21.62 9.73 7.89
N GLY A 108 -21.38 9.00 8.97
CA GLY A 108 -20.56 9.49 10.09
C GLY A 108 -19.06 9.37 9.93
N ALA A 109 -18.54 9.21 8.71
CA ALA A 109 -17.09 9.21 8.43
C ALA A 109 -16.60 10.64 8.17
N ASP A 110 -15.30 10.89 8.47
CA ASP A 110 -14.70 12.23 8.35
C ASP A 110 -14.37 12.56 6.90
N CYS A 111 -13.64 11.69 6.19
CA CYS A 111 -13.31 11.91 4.78
C CYS A 111 -13.16 10.63 3.95
N LEU A 112 -13.38 10.79 2.65
CA LEU A 112 -13.18 9.76 1.63
C LEU A 112 -11.96 10.12 0.78
N HIS A 113 -10.92 9.30 0.84
CA HIS A 113 -9.71 9.43 0.05
C HIS A 113 -9.81 8.57 -1.22
N ILE A 114 -9.79 9.20 -2.37
CA ILE A 114 -9.79 8.55 -3.68
C ILE A 114 -8.36 8.44 -4.14
N VAL A 115 -7.85 7.23 -4.17
CA VAL A 115 -6.47 6.91 -4.55
C VAL A 115 -6.35 6.86 -6.07
N LYS A 116 -5.39 7.62 -6.62
CA LYS A 116 -5.09 7.66 -8.04
C LYS A 116 -3.66 7.19 -8.33
N ASP A 117 -3.44 6.62 -9.49
CA ASP A 117 -2.10 6.29 -9.97
C ASP A 117 -1.40 7.53 -10.59
N SER A 118 -0.16 7.35 -11.04
CA SER A 118 0.63 8.39 -11.69
C SER A 118 0.04 8.90 -13.01
N PHE A 119 -0.94 8.21 -13.56
CA PHE A 119 -1.66 8.57 -14.78
C PHE A 119 -3.00 9.24 -14.50
N GLY A 120 -3.39 9.39 -13.22
CA GLY A 120 -4.65 9.96 -12.80
C GLY A 120 -5.84 8.99 -12.80
N ASN A 121 -5.61 7.70 -13.02
CA ASN A 121 -6.67 6.70 -12.96
C ASN A 121 -7.07 6.44 -11.51
N ILE A 122 -8.38 6.36 -11.24
CA ILE A 122 -8.89 6.00 -9.92
C ILE A 122 -8.62 4.52 -9.69
N CYS A 123 -7.81 4.22 -8.68
CA CYS A 123 -7.41 2.86 -8.31
C CYS A 123 -8.33 2.25 -7.24
N GLY A 124 -8.89 3.08 -6.37
CA GLY A 124 -9.78 2.70 -5.29
C GLY A 124 -9.96 3.83 -4.29
N SER A 125 -10.57 3.52 -3.15
CA SER A 125 -10.91 4.52 -2.14
C SER A 125 -10.76 4.00 -0.71
N ILE A 126 -10.41 4.90 0.20
CA ILE A 126 -10.26 4.64 1.62
C ILE A 126 -11.15 5.62 2.39
N LEU A 127 -11.99 5.09 3.26
CA LEU A 127 -12.83 5.88 4.14
C LEU A 127 -12.17 6.00 5.51
N TYR A 128 -12.06 7.22 6.02
CA TYR A 128 -11.44 7.49 7.33
C TYR A 128 -12.47 8.02 8.32
N GLU A 129 -12.34 7.55 9.54
CA GLU A 129 -13.02 8.07 10.72
C GLU A 129 -12.00 8.26 11.83
N SER A 130 -11.97 9.42 12.48
CA SER A 130 -11.07 9.71 13.58
C SER A 130 -11.83 9.84 14.91
N LYS A 131 -11.24 9.31 15.98
CA LYS A 131 -11.83 9.38 17.32
C LYS A 131 -10.77 9.72 18.38
N ARG A 132 -10.95 10.86 19.04
CA ARG A 132 -10.06 11.37 20.11
C ARG A 132 -10.70 11.28 21.49
N THR A 133 -11.36 10.17 21.78
CA THR A 133 -12.02 9.95 23.09
C THR A 133 -11.09 9.27 24.06
N LYS A 134 -11.41 9.37 25.37
CA LYS A 134 -10.67 8.69 26.44
C LYS A 134 -10.95 7.19 26.50
N GLU A 135 -12.06 6.74 25.94
CA GLU A 135 -12.49 5.35 25.94
C GLU A 135 -12.83 4.91 24.50
N PHE A 136 -12.53 3.65 24.20
CA PHE A 136 -12.87 3.02 22.91
C PHE A 136 -14.31 2.51 22.94
N ASN A 137 -15.11 2.87 21.92
CA ASN A 137 -16.47 2.33 21.74
C ASN A 137 -16.52 1.38 20.55
N LYS A 138 -17.04 0.16 20.74
CA LYS A 138 -17.20 -0.84 19.68
C LYS A 138 -18.19 -0.42 18.60
N GLU A 139 -19.20 0.37 18.95
CA GLU A 139 -20.22 0.87 18.00
C GLU A 139 -19.62 1.67 16.85
N TRP A 140 -18.42 2.23 17.01
CA TRP A 140 -17.73 2.94 15.93
C TRP A 140 -17.37 2.02 14.77
N ILE A 141 -17.04 0.74 15.08
CA ILE A 141 -16.73 -0.25 14.06
C ILE A 141 -17.97 -0.56 13.23
N ASP A 142 -19.10 -0.83 13.90
CA ASP A 142 -20.35 -1.16 13.23
C ASP A 142 -20.84 0.01 12.37
N LYS A 143 -20.75 1.23 12.91
CA LYS A 143 -21.11 2.45 12.18
C LYS A 143 -20.22 2.64 10.96
N LEU A 144 -18.89 2.58 11.13
CA LEU A 144 -17.95 2.78 10.03
C LEU A 144 -18.07 1.72 8.94
N LYS A 145 -18.51 0.49 9.26
CA LYS A 145 -18.85 -0.53 8.27
C LYS A 145 -20.03 -0.10 7.39
N LEU A 146 -21.10 0.39 8.03
CA LEU A 146 -22.29 0.87 7.30
C LEU A 146 -21.93 2.05 6.42
N ASP A 147 -21.15 2.99 6.93
CA ASP A 147 -20.67 4.16 6.19
C ASP A 147 -19.76 3.74 5.02
N SER A 148 -18.89 2.76 5.20
CA SER A 148 -18.03 2.19 4.15
C SER A 148 -18.86 1.56 3.02
N ILE A 149 -19.89 0.80 3.36
CA ILE A 149 -20.81 0.21 2.38
C ILE A 149 -21.55 1.30 1.62
N ALA A 150 -22.07 2.31 2.32
CA ALA A 150 -22.80 3.42 1.72
C ALA A 150 -21.92 4.27 0.78
N ALA A 151 -20.68 4.54 1.19
CA ALA A 151 -19.68 5.26 0.41
C ALA A 151 -19.06 4.39 -0.71
N LYS A 152 -19.31 3.08 -0.72
CA LYS A 152 -18.67 2.08 -1.60
C LYS A 152 -17.16 2.17 -1.56
N SER A 153 -16.59 2.39 -0.37
CA SER A 153 -15.15 2.44 -0.19
C SER A 153 -14.55 1.04 -0.18
N ASP A 154 -13.33 0.91 -0.71
CA ASP A 154 -12.62 -0.37 -0.77
C ASP A 154 -12.07 -0.76 0.60
N ILE A 155 -11.64 0.23 1.39
CA ILE A 155 -11.07 0.05 2.73
C ILE A 155 -11.67 1.11 3.65
N ALA A 156 -11.87 0.73 4.92
CA ALA A 156 -12.23 1.68 5.98
C ALA A 156 -11.21 1.62 7.12
N VAL A 157 -10.83 2.80 7.62
CA VAL A 157 -9.81 3.00 8.63
C VAL A 157 -10.38 3.83 9.78
N LEU A 158 -10.31 3.28 10.99
CA LEU A 158 -10.61 3.98 12.23
C LEU A 158 -9.32 4.45 12.88
N ILE A 159 -9.11 5.75 12.94
CA ILE A 159 -7.95 6.38 13.58
C ILE A 159 -8.35 6.78 14.99
N THR A 160 -7.77 6.18 16.01
CA THR A 160 -8.18 6.43 17.39
C THR A 160 -7.03 6.75 18.34
N LYS A 161 -7.28 7.64 19.31
CA LYS A 161 -6.33 7.89 20.39
C LYS A 161 -6.30 6.73 21.39
N THR A 162 -7.43 6.08 21.62
CA THR A 162 -7.57 5.01 22.61
C THR A 162 -7.91 3.71 21.91
N MET A 163 -7.00 2.76 21.96
CA MET A 163 -7.16 1.44 21.36
C MET A 163 -8.08 0.54 22.22
N PRO A 164 -8.67 -0.53 21.61
CA PRO A 164 -9.37 -1.56 22.37
C PRO A 164 -8.48 -2.16 23.47
N LYS A 165 -9.05 -2.50 24.62
CA LYS A 165 -8.32 -3.01 25.81
C LYS A 165 -7.49 -4.29 25.55
N ASP A 166 -7.86 -5.06 24.54
CA ASP A 166 -7.21 -6.31 24.12
C ASP A 166 -6.13 -6.11 23.05
N LYS A 167 -5.95 -4.87 22.57
CA LYS A 167 -5.02 -4.54 21.47
C LYS A 167 -4.39 -3.17 21.70
N GLU A 168 -3.08 -3.12 21.64
CA GLU A 168 -2.32 -1.87 21.78
C GLU A 168 -1.86 -1.28 20.44
N LYS A 169 -1.86 -2.08 19.38
CA LYS A 169 -1.28 -1.74 18.08
C LYS A 169 -2.30 -1.86 16.96
N THR A 170 -1.95 -1.29 15.81
CA THR A 170 -2.73 -1.40 14.57
C THR A 170 -3.13 -2.84 14.28
N HIS A 171 -4.41 -3.05 14.04
CA HIS A 171 -4.96 -4.37 13.73
C HIS A 171 -6.25 -4.27 12.93
N PHE A 172 -6.59 -5.35 12.24
CA PHE A 172 -7.90 -5.50 11.61
C PHE A 172 -8.90 -6.07 12.60
N LYS A 173 -10.09 -5.47 12.63
CA LYS A 173 -11.23 -5.99 13.35
C LYS A 173 -12.47 -5.88 12.49
N GLU A 174 -13.08 -7.02 12.17
CA GLU A 174 -14.32 -7.12 11.42
C GLU A 174 -14.30 -6.36 10.07
N GLY A 175 -13.17 -6.35 9.38
CA GLY A 175 -13.00 -5.67 8.09
C GLY A 175 -12.60 -4.21 8.18
N ILE A 176 -12.54 -3.63 9.38
CA ILE A 176 -12.06 -2.27 9.62
C ILE A 176 -10.63 -2.32 10.12
N LEU A 177 -9.76 -1.50 9.55
CA LEU A 177 -8.42 -1.29 10.08
C LEU A 177 -8.45 -0.23 11.18
N ILE A 178 -7.97 -0.59 12.36
CA ILE A 178 -7.90 0.31 13.52
C ILE A 178 -6.45 0.66 13.76
N CYS A 179 -6.12 1.96 13.83
CA CYS A 179 -4.78 2.44 14.08
C CYS A 179 -4.77 3.67 15.00
N THR A 180 -3.60 3.98 15.54
CA THR A 180 -3.38 5.22 16.29
C THR A 180 -3.05 6.38 15.34
N PHE A 181 -3.16 7.62 15.83
CA PHE A 181 -2.71 8.80 15.09
C PHE A 181 -1.21 8.77 14.78
N ALA A 182 -0.39 8.16 15.62
CA ALA A 182 1.04 7.99 15.38
C ALA A 182 1.34 7.03 14.23
N GLU A 183 0.50 6.00 14.07
CA GLU A 183 0.67 4.95 13.05
C GLU A 183 -0.01 5.29 11.72
N PHE A 184 -0.97 6.22 11.74
CA PHE A 184 -1.82 6.58 10.60
C PHE A 184 -1.06 6.75 9.28
N LYS A 185 0.05 7.49 9.30
CA LYS A 185 0.80 7.84 8.07
C LYS A 185 1.47 6.63 7.43
N GLY A 186 2.08 5.79 8.24
CA GLY A 186 2.66 4.53 7.75
C GLY A 186 1.59 3.58 7.24
N VAL A 187 0.46 3.50 7.94
CA VAL A 187 -0.72 2.72 7.53
C VAL A 187 -1.26 3.23 6.20
N LEU A 188 -1.46 4.54 6.06
CA LEU A 188 -1.95 5.15 4.82
C LEU A 188 -1.05 4.84 3.63
N ALA A 189 0.28 5.01 3.79
CA ALA A 189 1.22 4.74 2.72
C ALA A 189 1.13 3.28 2.22
N VAL A 190 1.05 2.32 3.15
CA VAL A 190 0.91 0.89 2.82
C VAL A 190 -0.43 0.59 2.14
N LEU A 191 -1.52 1.13 2.65
CA LEU A 191 -2.85 0.90 2.08
C LEU A 191 -2.98 1.50 0.68
N ARG A 192 -2.47 2.72 0.50
CA ARG A 192 -2.45 3.39 -0.79
C ARG A 192 -1.70 2.57 -1.84
N GLU A 193 -0.49 2.14 -1.52
CA GLU A 193 0.32 1.32 -2.42
C GLU A 193 -0.35 -0.03 -2.71
N SER A 194 -0.97 -0.64 -1.72
CA SER A 194 -1.74 -1.88 -1.88
C SER A 194 -2.92 -1.70 -2.85
N ILE A 195 -3.66 -0.60 -2.75
CA ILE A 195 -4.76 -0.27 -3.66
C ILE A 195 -4.25 -0.10 -5.09
N ILE A 196 -3.17 0.68 -5.29
CA ILE A 196 -2.58 0.89 -6.61
C ILE A 196 -2.11 -0.43 -7.22
N ASN A 197 -1.44 -1.26 -6.45
CA ASN A 197 -0.95 -2.56 -6.92
C ASN A 197 -2.10 -3.51 -7.25
N SER A 198 -3.15 -3.53 -6.44
CA SER A 198 -4.36 -4.32 -6.69
C SER A 198 -5.06 -3.87 -7.97
N TYR A 199 -5.14 -2.56 -8.21
CA TYR A 199 -5.69 -1.99 -9.44
C TYR A 199 -4.87 -2.38 -10.67
N LYS A 200 -3.54 -2.22 -10.61
CA LYS A 200 -2.62 -2.62 -11.70
C LYS A 200 -2.77 -4.11 -12.02
N LEU A 201 -2.83 -4.94 -10.99
CA LEU A 201 -2.98 -6.37 -11.13
C LEU A 201 -4.34 -6.73 -11.74
N LYS A 202 -5.43 -6.12 -11.27
CA LYS A 202 -6.78 -6.30 -11.81
C LYS A 202 -6.84 -5.93 -13.30
N ASN A 203 -6.27 -4.81 -13.70
CA ASN A 203 -6.23 -4.36 -15.09
C ASN A 203 -5.37 -5.28 -15.96
N ALA A 204 -4.23 -5.75 -15.47
CA ALA A 204 -3.40 -6.73 -16.17
C ALA A 204 -4.12 -8.07 -16.40
N LEU A 205 -5.10 -8.39 -15.54
CA LEU A 205 -5.86 -9.64 -15.56
C LEU A 205 -7.11 -9.60 -16.41
N GLN A 206 -7.69 -8.43 -16.70
CA GLN A 206 -8.94 -8.29 -17.48
C GLN A 206 -8.83 -8.85 -18.90
N ASN A 207 -7.65 -9.17 -19.37
CA ASN A 207 -7.41 -9.70 -20.71
C ASN A 207 -7.27 -11.24 -20.83
N LYS A 208 -7.46 -12.02 -19.76
CA LYS A 208 -7.45 -13.51 -19.82
C LYS A 208 -8.15 -14.15 -18.63
N ASP A 209 -9.15 -14.97 -18.89
CA ASP A 209 -9.94 -15.72 -17.87
C ASP A 209 -9.13 -16.65 -16.92
N GLU A 210 -7.95 -17.10 -17.36
CA GLU A 210 -7.04 -17.93 -16.53
C GLU A 210 -6.35 -17.15 -15.39
N LYS A 211 -6.37 -15.83 -15.45
CA LYS A 211 -5.60 -14.99 -14.50
C LYS A 211 -6.36 -14.63 -13.22
N ASN A 212 -7.68 -14.78 -13.17
CA ASN A 212 -8.47 -14.56 -11.96
C ASN A 212 -8.07 -15.53 -10.82
N HIS A 213 -7.68 -16.74 -11.17
CA HIS A 213 -7.23 -17.74 -10.22
C HIS A 213 -5.88 -17.37 -9.59
N ILE A 214 -4.95 -16.90 -10.42
CA ILE A 214 -3.61 -16.47 -9.98
C ILE A 214 -3.67 -15.27 -9.03
N LEU A 215 -4.61 -14.32 -9.26
CA LEU A 215 -4.80 -13.17 -8.37
C LEU A 215 -5.29 -13.60 -6.99
N TYR A 216 -6.29 -14.46 -6.95
CA TYR A 216 -6.83 -15.00 -5.71
C TYR A 216 -5.77 -15.80 -4.93
N GLU A 217 -4.98 -16.60 -5.62
CA GLU A 217 -3.85 -17.33 -5.04
C GLU A 217 -2.77 -16.39 -4.53
N TYR A 218 -2.44 -15.32 -5.27
CA TYR A 218 -1.45 -14.33 -4.82
C TYR A 218 -1.89 -13.60 -3.54
N LEU A 219 -3.14 -13.12 -3.49
CA LEU A 219 -3.66 -12.44 -2.30
C LEU A 219 -3.77 -13.36 -1.07
N ASN A 220 -3.97 -14.66 -1.31
CA ASN A 220 -3.95 -15.69 -0.26
C ASN A 220 -2.56 -16.34 -0.08
N SER A 221 -1.56 -15.95 -0.88
CA SER A 221 -0.24 -16.56 -0.83
C SER A 221 0.50 -16.22 0.46
N LYS A 222 1.38 -17.16 0.87
CA LYS A 222 2.33 -16.90 1.95
C LYS A 222 3.21 -15.69 1.67
N GLU A 223 3.52 -15.41 0.40
CA GLU A 223 4.34 -14.30 -0.04
C GLU A 223 3.68 -12.96 0.25
N PHE A 224 2.42 -12.78 -0.12
CA PHE A 224 1.66 -11.56 0.18
C PHE A 224 1.53 -11.36 1.69
N ASN A 225 1.14 -12.41 2.42
CA ASN A 225 1.05 -12.37 3.88
C ASN A 225 2.42 -12.11 4.54
N THR A 226 3.50 -12.65 3.98
CA THR A 226 4.86 -12.42 4.48
C THR A 226 5.31 -11.00 4.23
N GLN A 227 5.02 -10.41 3.06
CA GLN A 227 5.35 -9.03 2.73
C GLN A 227 4.61 -8.06 3.66
N ILE A 228 3.31 -8.23 3.85
CA ILE A 228 2.52 -7.40 4.78
C ILE A 228 3.02 -7.58 6.22
N THR A 229 3.26 -8.82 6.64
CA THR A 229 3.80 -9.10 7.98
C THR A 229 5.20 -8.52 8.17
N PHE A 230 6.06 -8.56 7.15
CA PHE A 230 7.39 -7.97 7.16
C PHE A 230 7.31 -6.44 7.29
N ILE A 231 6.45 -5.78 6.52
CA ILE A 231 6.24 -4.32 6.60
C ILE A 231 5.78 -3.93 8.00
N LEU A 232 4.81 -4.65 8.55
CA LEU A 232 4.31 -4.40 9.91
C LEU A 232 5.38 -4.64 10.98
N LYS A 233 6.19 -5.71 10.86
CA LYS A 233 7.31 -5.98 11.78
C LYS A 233 8.42 -4.94 11.68
N THR A 234 8.78 -4.52 10.48
CA THR A 234 9.80 -3.48 10.27
C THR A 234 9.36 -2.16 10.90
N TYR A 235 8.09 -1.83 10.74
CA TYR A 235 7.49 -0.66 11.41
C TYR A 235 7.51 -0.78 12.94
N GLN A 236 7.19 -1.97 13.46
CA GLN A 236 7.24 -2.22 14.91
C GLN A 236 8.66 -2.10 15.47
N ASN A 237 9.66 -2.66 14.78
CA ASN A 237 11.07 -2.56 15.18
C ASN A 237 11.55 -1.11 15.18
N MET A 238 11.25 -0.33 14.14
CA MET A 238 11.57 1.10 14.08
C MET A 238 10.95 1.89 15.23
N LYS A 239 9.72 1.54 15.63
CA LYS A 239 9.07 2.18 16.78
C LYS A 239 9.74 1.82 18.10
N GLU A 240 10.13 0.55 18.28
CA GLU A 240 10.83 0.09 19.48
C GLU A 240 12.23 0.72 19.60
N GLU A 241 12.96 0.88 18.50
CA GLU A 241 14.24 1.59 18.47
C GLU A 241 14.09 3.07 18.83
N LEU A 242 13.06 3.75 18.32
CA LEU A 242 12.75 5.14 18.66
C LEU A 242 12.31 5.34 20.12
N GLU A 243 11.68 4.34 20.75
CA GLU A 243 11.31 4.36 22.16
C GLU A 243 12.51 4.04 23.07
N ALA A 244 13.48 3.26 22.59
CA ALA A 244 14.71 2.93 23.32
C ALA A 244 15.77 4.06 23.32
N GLU A 245 15.68 5.00 22.36
CA GLU A 245 16.56 6.19 22.27
C GLU A 245 16.04 7.41 23.10
N LYS A 246 14.89 7.26 23.76
CA LYS A 246 14.33 8.27 24.70
C LYS A 246 14.65 7.97 26.14
#